data_8c75f9d0408addee82304cdda7fced76
#
_entry.id   8c75f9d0408addee82304cdda7fced76
#
_cell.length_a   1.000
_cell.length_b   1.000
_cell.length_c   1.000
_cell.angle_alpha   90.00
_cell.angle_beta   90.00
_cell.angle_gamma   90.00
#
_symmetry.space_group_name_H-M   'P 1'
#
loop_
_entity.id
_entity.type
_entity.pdbx_description
1 polymer ?
#
loop_
_entity_poly.entity_id
_entity_poly.type
_entity_poly.pdbx_seq_one_letter_code
_entity_poly.pdbx_strand_id
1 'polypeptide(L)'
;MCIRDSQEMVDKSDISKALVVADRGYESYNNMAHIQEKGWYFLIRIKDGKNGIKQGLDLPDSDEFDEKINLQLTRKQTKETKELFKRKNYYKFVPSTTFFEYLPLKSKKNDPAVFYELNFRIVRFKVTDELYETVLTNLDKDVYPPEKLRELYASRWGIETSFRDLKYTVGMLDFHSKKVMCIHQEIYAHLIMYNFAEMITSHIVIEKKQRKYTYKANFSIAAHMCRLFYRGKATSPNLETIIARHIIPVRNDRHRKRNLTIKVFHGFLYRVA
;
A
#
# COMPACT_ATOMS: atom_id res chain seq x y z
N MET A 1 8.38 8.70 0.17
CA MET A 1 8.84 7.34 0.51
C MET A 1 9.45 6.74 -0.74
N CYS A 2 10.70 6.34 -0.68
CA CYS A 2 11.46 5.78 -1.81
C CYS A 2 11.11 4.28 -1.93
N ILE A 3 11.27 3.69 -3.13
CA ILE A 3 11.09 2.23 -3.33
C ILE A 3 12.04 1.44 -2.41
N ARG A 4 13.26 1.94 -2.16
CA ARG A 4 14.22 1.33 -1.22
C ARG A 4 13.72 1.29 0.21
N ASP A 5 13.04 2.35 0.67
CA ASP A 5 12.49 2.38 2.04
C ASP A 5 11.47 1.25 2.24
N SER A 6 10.68 0.92 1.20
CA SER A 6 9.72 -0.19 1.28
C SER A 6 10.40 -1.56 1.38
N GLN A 7 11.51 -1.77 0.70
CA GLN A 7 12.31 -3.00 0.77
C GLN A 7 12.90 -3.17 2.17
N GLU A 8 13.52 -2.13 2.71
CA GLU A 8 14.03 -2.14 4.08
C GLU A 8 12.93 -2.40 5.13
N MET A 9 11.73 -1.86 4.93
CA MET A 9 10.60 -2.12 5.82
C MET A 9 10.17 -3.59 5.78
N VAL A 10 10.14 -4.21 4.59
CA VAL A 10 9.85 -5.64 4.45
C VAL A 10 10.92 -6.47 5.14
N ASP A 11 12.19 -6.21 4.84
CA ASP A 11 13.32 -7.02 5.33
C ASP A 11 13.48 -6.94 6.85
N LYS A 12 13.34 -5.74 7.42
CA LYS A 12 13.50 -5.49 8.88
C LYS A 12 12.26 -5.84 9.71
N SER A 13 11.14 -6.16 9.09
CA SER A 13 9.91 -6.47 9.83
C SER A 13 9.98 -7.85 10.49
N ASP A 14 9.55 -7.94 11.75
CA ASP A 14 9.44 -9.20 12.50
C ASP A 14 8.11 -9.92 12.25
N ILE A 15 7.24 -9.38 11.40
CA ILE A 15 5.96 -9.98 11.07
C ILE A 15 6.18 -11.26 10.26
N SER A 16 5.61 -12.38 10.71
CA SER A 16 5.79 -13.68 10.05
C SER A 16 5.02 -13.81 8.74
N LYS A 17 3.85 -13.16 8.60
CA LYS A 17 2.99 -13.24 7.42
C LYS A 17 2.25 -11.93 7.21
N ALA A 18 2.34 -11.35 6.01
CA ALA A 18 1.69 -10.08 5.67
C ALA A 18 1.22 -10.04 4.22
N LEU A 19 0.27 -9.16 3.94
CA LEU A 19 -0.10 -8.75 2.60
C LEU A 19 0.28 -7.28 2.41
N VAL A 20 1.20 -7.02 1.49
CA VAL A 20 1.61 -5.67 1.11
C VAL A 20 0.68 -5.15 0.02
N VAL A 21 -0.16 -4.17 0.33
CA VAL A 21 -1.02 -3.50 -0.65
C VAL A 21 -0.39 -2.17 -1.04
N ALA A 22 -0.04 -2.00 -2.32
CA ALA A 22 0.72 -0.83 -2.76
C ALA A 22 0.20 -0.21 -4.06
N ASP A 23 0.49 1.08 -4.25
CA ASP A 23 0.15 1.82 -5.46
C ASP A 23 1.19 1.56 -6.58
N ARG A 24 0.86 1.96 -7.79
CA ARG A 24 1.68 1.86 -9.01
C ARG A 24 3.09 2.45 -8.91
N GLY A 25 3.35 3.27 -7.92
CA GLY A 25 4.69 3.78 -7.62
C GLY A 25 5.65 2.71 -7.11
N TYR A 26 5.13 1.60 -6.60
CA TYR A 26 5.89 0.47 -6.06
C TYR A 26 6.03 -0.70 -7.03
N GLU A 27 5.60 -0.54 -8.27
CA GLU A 27 5.72 -1.52 -9.34
C GLU A 27 7.19 -1.78 -9.69
N SER A 28 7.77 -2.86 -9.16
CA SER A 28 9.17 -3.22 -9.35
C SER A 28 9.37 -4.71 -9.09
N TYR A 29 10.15 -5.38 -9.95
CA TYR A 29 10.53 -6.78 -9.73
C TYR A 29 11.30 -6.96 -8.43
N ASN A 30 12.16 -6.02 -8.05
CA ASN A 30 12.90 -6.09 -6.79
C ASN A 30 11.98 -6.07 -5.57
N ASN A 31 10.98 -5.18 -5.54
CA ASN A 31 9.99 -5.17 -4.46
C ASN A 31 9.23 -6.49 -4.36
N MET A 32 8.79 -7.02 -5.50
CA MET A 32 8.08 -8.31 -5.53
C MET A 32 8.97 -9.43 -5.02
N ALA A 33 10.25 -9.42 -5.38
CA ALA A 33 11.22 -10.42 -4.93
C ALA A 33 11.45 -10.35 -3.42
N HIS A 34 11.68 -9.18 -2.82
CA HIS A 34 11.82 -9.03 -1.37
C HIS A 34 10.59 -9.55 -0.61
N ILE A 35 9.39 -9.24 -1.10
CA ILE A 35 8.14 -9.71 -0.50
C ILE A 35 8.01 -11.24 -0.64
N GLN A 36 8.37 -11.80 -1.82
CA GLN A 36 8.33 -13.23 -2.08
C GLN A 36 9.34 -14.00 -1.21
N GLU A 37 10.58 -13.53 -1.11
CA GLU A 37 11.62 -14.15 -0.26
C GLU A 37 11.25 -14.13 1.22
N LYS A 38 10.50 -13.10 1.67
CA LYS A 38 9.96 -13.04 3.02
C LYS A 38 8.79 -14.02 3.26
N GLY A 39 8.29 -14.68 2.20
CA GLY A 39 7.11 -15.54 2.28
C GLY A 39 5.81 -14.73 2.45
N TRP A 40 5.82 -13.46 2.12
CA TRP A 40 4.67 -12.58 2.21
C TRP A 40 3.89 -12.51 0.90
N TYR A 41 2.73 -11.87 0.96
CA TYR A 41 1.88 -11.61 -0.19
C TYR A 41 1.97 -10.16 -0.61
N PHE A 42 1.73 -9.92 -1.90
CA PHE A 42 1.61 -8.56 -2.45
C PHE A 42 0.35 -8.40 -3.30
N LEU A 43 -0.15 -7.17 -3.31
CA LEU A 43 -1.21 -6.69 -4.19
C LEU A 43 -0.83 -5.28 -4.63
N ILE A 44 -0.26 -5.16 -5.83
CA ILE A 44 0.34 -3.92 -6.33
C ILE A 44 -0.39 -3.49 -7.58
N ARG A 45 -0.92 -2.26 -7.61
CA ARG A 45 -1.46 -1.68 -8.84
C ARG A 45 -0.33 -1.42 -9.83
N ILE A 46 -0.59 -1.67 -11.11
CA ILE A 46 0.38 -1.42 -12.17
C ILE A 46 -0.08 -0.34 -13.15
N LYS A 47 0.89 0.19 -13.91
CA LYS A 47 0.63 1.19 -14.95
C LYS A 47 0.02 0.53 -16.18
N ASP A 48 -1.04 1.09 -16.71
CA ASP A 48 -1.66 0.66 -17.97
C ASP A 48 -0.89 1.11 -19.23
N GLY A 49 0.13 1.94 -19.08
CA GLY A 49 0.92 2.52 -20.17
C GLY A 49 2.11 1.67 -20.61
N LYS A 50 2.83 2.17 -21.64
CA LYS A 50 3.96 1.51 -22.30
C LYS A 50 5.20 1.24 -21.41
N ASN A 51 5.27 1.76 -20.21
CA ASN A 51 6.46 1.75 -19.33
C ASN A 51 6.21 1.01 -18.00
N GLY A 52 5.56 -0.14 -18.02
CA GLY A 52 5.28 -0.93 -16.82
C GLY A 52 5.71 -2.39 -16.96
N ILE A 53 5.50 -3.18 -15.90
CA ILE A 53 5.77 -4.64 -15.90
C ILE A 53 4.98 -5.35 -17.00
N LYS A 54 3.78 -4.84 -17.35
CA LYS A 54 2.98 -5.34 -18.48
C LYS A 54 3.74 -5.36 -19.81
N GLN A 55 4.68 -4.44 -19.97
CA GLN A 55 5.42 -4.34 -21.23
C GLN A 55 6.28 -5.59 -21.46
N GLY A 56 6.06 -6.21 -22.62
CA GLY A 56 6.79 -7.40 -23.03
C GLY A 56 6.25 -8.70 -22.44
N LEU A 57 5.04 -8.69 -21.87
CA LEU A 57 4.26 -9.88 -21.57
C LEU A 57 3.16 -10.06 -22.62
N ASP A 58 2.85 -11.31 -22.94
CA ASP A 58 1.72 -11.65 -23.80
C ASP A 58 0.49 -11.79 -22.92
N LEU A 59 -0.31 -10.73 -22.86
CA LEU A 59 -1.54 -10.65 -22.05
C LEU A 59 -2.75 -10.62 -23.00
N PRO A 60 -3.92 -11.13 -22.56
CA PRO A 60 -5.15 -11.04 -23.33
C PRO A 60 -5.50 -9.58 -23.66
N ASP A 61 -6.02 -9.35 -24.87
CA ASP A 61 -6.56 -8.06 -25.32
C ASP A 61 -8.05 -7.90 -24.91
N SER A 62 -8.37 -8.37 -23.71
CA SER A 62 -9.71 -8.28 -23.13
C SER A 62 -9.76 -7.24 -22.03
N ASP A 63 -10.94 -6.67 -21.81
CA ASP A 63 -11.15 -5.67 -20.76
C ASP A 63 -10.93 -6.24 -19.37
N GLU A 64 -11.22 -7.51 -19.17
CA GLU A 64 -11.00 -8.23 -17.92
C GLU A 64 -10.24 -9.53 -18.18
N PHE A 65 -9.25 -9.80 -17.34
CA PHE A 65 -8.47 -11.05 -17.40
C PHE A 65 -7.78 -11.34 -16.06
N ASP A 66 -7.36 -12.59 -15.89
CA ASP A 66 -6.62 -13.07 -14.72
C ASP A 66 -5.60 -14.11 -15.18
N GLU A 67 -4.37 -13.65 -15.46
CA GLU A 67 -3.30 -14.44 -16.05
C GLU A 67 -2.20 -14.76 -15.07
N LYS A 68 -1.85 -16.04 -14.93
CA LYS A 68 -0.74 -16.53 -14.11
C LYS A 68 0.57 -16.44 -14.89
N ILE A 69 1.56 -15.80 -14.30
CA ILE A 69 2.88 -15.56 -14.86
C ILE A 69 3.93 -16.23 -13.99
N ASN A 70 4.75 -17.07 -14.57
CA ASN A 70 5.89 -17.71 -13.94
C ASN A 70 7.16 -17.21 -14.62
N LEU A 71 7.72 -16.10 -14.14
CA LEU A 71 8.74 -15.36 -14.84
C LEU A 71 10.14 -15.70 -14.33
N GLN A 72 11.00 -16.21 -15.23
CA GLN A 72 12.42 -16.43 -14.99
C GLN A 72 13.22 -15.19 -15.40
N LEU A 73 13.70 -14.46 -14.43
CA LEU A 73 14.50 -13.24 -14.64
C LEU A 73 15.98 -13.59 -14.77
N THR A 74 16.69 -13.02 -15.75
CA THR A 74 18.15 -13.19 -15.89
C THR A 74 18.81 -11.93 -16.43
N ARG A 75 20.08 -11.73 -16.07
CA ARG A 75 20.94 -10.68 -16.65
C ARG A 75 21.82 -11.19 -17.79
N LYS A 76 21.76 -12.47 -18.13
CA LYS A 76 22.59 -13.08 -19.16
C LYS A 76 21.92 -12.93 -20.53
N GLN A 77 22.71 -12.51 -21.52
CA GLN A 77 22.30 -12.44 -22.94
C GLN A 77 23.21 -13.30 -23.80
N THR A 78 22.97 -14.60 -23.84
CA THR A 78 23.58 -15.54 -24.81
C THR A 78 22.63 -15.78 -25.98
N LYS A 79 23.09 -16.49 -27.01
CA LYS A 79 22.21 -16.92 -28.09
C LYS A 79 21.02 -17.76 -27.57
N GLU A 80 21.30 -18.65 -26.63
CA GLU A 80 20.31 -19.51 -25.99
C GLU A 80 19.27 -18.73 -25.18
N THR A 81 19.73 -17.80 -24.32
CA THR A 81 18.79 -16.98 -23.53
C THR A 81 17.97 -16.03 -24.40
N LYS A 82 18.49 -15.56 -25.54
CA LYS A 82 17.71 -14.76 -26.49
C LYS A 82 16.57 -15.54 -27.13
N GLU A 83 16.77 -16.83 -27.41
CA GLU A 83 15.67 -17.69 -27.84
C GLU A 83 14.62 -17.90 -26.75
N LEU A 84 15.05 -18.07 -25.50
CA LEU A 84 14.12 -18.18 -24.36
C LEU A 84 13.24 -16.91 -24.20
N PHE A 85 13.77 -15.72 -24.47
CA PHE A 85 13.02 -14.46 -24.35
C PHE A 85 11.88 -14.32 -25.36
N LYS A 86 11.80 -15.19 -26.38
CA LYS A 86 10.61 -15.29 -27.25
C LYS A 86 9.38 -15.75 -26.48
N ARG A 87 9.57 -16.49 -25.38
CA ARG A 87 8.50 -16.90 -24.45
C ARG A 87 8.32 -15.82 -23.38
N LYS A 88 7.64 -14.73 -23.73
CA LYS A 88 7.56 -13.50 -22.96
C LYS A 88 6.99 -13.66 -21.55
N ASN A 89 6.06 -14.60 -21.33
CA ASN A 89 5.45 -14.85 -20.01
C ASN A 89 6.30 -15.77 -19.12
N TYR A 90 7.43 -16.30 -19.65
CA TYR A 90 8.29 -17.21 -18.90
C TYR A 90 9.71 -16.69 -18.68
N TYR A 91 10.23 -15.87 -19.61
CA TYR A 91 11.64 -15.43 -19.53
C TYR A 91 11.77 -13.95 -19.81
N LYS A 92 12.50 -13.25 -18.98
CA LYS A 92 12.75 -11.82 -19.15
C LYS A 92 14.19 -11.44 -18.83
N PHE A 93 14.77 -10.61 -19.68
CA PHE A 93 16.06 -9.98 -19.44
C PHE A 93 15.91 -8.78 -18.50
N VAL A 94 16.77 -8.72 -17.49
CA VAL A 94 16.88 -7.59 -16.55
C VAL A 94 18.18 -6.84 -16.85
N PRO A 95 18.13 -5.61 -17.39
CA PRO A 95 19.32 -4.81 -17.67
C PRO A 95 20.13 -4.53 -16.39
N SER A 96 21.45 -4.34 -16.53
CA SER A 96 22.32 -3.98 -15.40
C SER A 96 21.97 -2.63 -14.79
N THR A 97 21.34 -1.74 -15.55
CA THR A 97 20.82 -0.45 -15.09
C THR A 97 19.57 -0.58 -14.21
N THR A 98 18.86 -1.72 -14.28
CA THR A 98 17.72 -2.00 -13.43
C THR A 98 18.20 -2.56 -12.10
N PHE A 99 17.82 -1.91 -11.01
CA PHE A 99 18.13 -2.39 -9.67
C PHE A 99 17.39 -3.69 -9.38
N PHE A 100 18.12 -4.76 -9.11
CA PHE A 100 17.61 -6.07 -8.74
C PHE A 100 18.67 -6.84 -7.98
N GLU A 101 18.43 -7.18 -6.71
CA GLU A 101 19.44 -7.70 -5.79
C GLU A 101 19.66 -9.20 -5.91
N TYR A 102 18.67 -9.94 -6.38
CA TYR A 102 18.70 -11.41 -6.44
C TYR A 102 19.37 -11.97 -7.70
N LEU A 103 20.01 -11.12 -8.51
CA LEU A 103 20.80 -11.54 -9.67
C LEU A 103 22.16 -10.83 -9.65
N PRO A 104 23.26 -11.56 -9.94
CA PRO A 104 24.61 -11.00 -9.96
C PRO A 104 24.72 -9.89 -11.01
N LEU A 105 25.28 -8.74 -10.63
CA LEU A 105 25.49 -7.58 -11.53
C LEU A 105 26.52 -7.88 -12.62
N LYS A 106 27.52 -8.70 -12.31
CA LYS A 106 28.60 -9.09 -13.23
C LYS A 106 28.67 -10.61 -13.32
N SER A 107 28.71 -11.16 -14.53
CA SER A 107 29.00 -12.57 -14.80
C SER A 107 30.06 -12.64 -15.89
N LYS A 108 31.02 -13.59 -15.78
CA LYS A 108 31.98 -13.87 -16.84
C LYS A 108 31.26 -14.46 -18.05
N LYS A 109 31.90 -14.33 -19.24
CA LYS A 109 31.30 -14.80 -20.48
C LYS A 109 30.89 -16.29 -20.44
N ASN A 110 31.70 -17.10 -19.76
CA ASN A 110 31.53 -18.56 -19.67
C ASN A 110 30.71 -19.04 -18.46
N ASP A 111 30.27 -18.12 -17.57
CA ASP A 111 29.45 -18.52 -16.44
C ASP A 111 28.07 -18.99 -16.94
N PRO A 112 27.43 -19.96 -16.30
CA PRO A 112 26.07 -20.36 -16.63
C PRO A 112 25.10 -19.22 -16.40
N ALA A 113 23.96 -19.24 -17.10
CA ALA A 113 22.89 -18.28 -16.86
C ALA A 113 22.24 -18.57 -15.50
N VAL A 114 22.22 -17.56 -14.66
CA VAL A 114 21.47 -17.58 -13.38
C VAL A 114 20.10 -17.01 -13.64
N PHE A 115 19.09 -17.70 -13.13
CA PHE A 115 17.70 -17.27 -13.20
C PHE A 115 17.13 -17.08 -11.81
N TYR A 116 16.30 -16.03 -11.67
CA TYR A 116 15.47 -15.81 -10.48
C TYR A 116 14.01 -16.02 -10.86
N GLU A 117 13.34 -16.90 -10.14
CA GLU A 117 11.93 -17.22 -10.37
C GLU A 117 11.02 -16.28 -9.61
N LEU A 118 10.12 -15.63 -10.31
CA LEU A 118 9.12 -14.74 -9.77
C LEU A 118 7.73 -15.20 -10.20
N ASN A 119 6.93 -15.63 -9.21
CA ASN A 119 5.60 -16.15 -9.42
C ASN A 119 4.53 -15.14 -9.04
N PHE A 120 3.70 -14.74 -10.00
CA PHE A 120 2.62 -13.80 -9.76
C PHE A 120 1.51 -14.00 -10.79
N ARG A 121 0.42 -13.31 -10.61
CA ARG A 121 -0.63 -13.16 -11.61
C ARG A 121 -0.93 -11.70 -11.85
N ILE A 122 -1.37 -11.40 -13.06
CA ILE A 122 -1.84 -10.08 -13.46
C ILE A 122 -3.35 -10.18 -13.62
N VAL A 123 -4.05 -9.37 -12.85
CA VAL A 123 -5.52 -9.37 -12.84
C VAL A 123 -6.00 -7.98 -13.24
N ARG A 124 -6.84 -7.94 -14.27
CA ARG A 124 -7.53 -6.73 -14.73
C ARG A 124 -9.01 -6.89 -14.46
N PHE A 125 -9.59 -5.95 -13.75
CA PHE A 125 -11.00 -5.98 -13.35
C PHE A 125 -11.65 -4.60 -13.50
N LYS A 126 -12.95 -4.61 -13.71
CA LYS A 126 -13.78 -3.43 -13.83
C LYS A 126 -14.02 -2.78 -12.45
N VAL A 127 -13.81 -1.47 -12.36
CA VAL A 127 -14.10 -0.67 -11.17
C VAL A 127 -15.41 0.10 -11.35
N THR A 128 -15.56 0.78 -12.49
CA THR A 128 -16.80 1.43 -12.95
C THR A 128 -17.00 1.12 -14.42
N ASP A 129 -18.10 1.57 -15.03
CA ASP A 129 -18.40 1.29 -16.44
C ASP A 129 -17.30 1.77 -17.40
N GLU A 130 -16.55 2.79 -17.03
CA GLU A 130 -15.48 3.37 -17.86
C GLU A 130 -14.08 3.17 -17.28
N LEU A 131 -13.95 2.56 -16.08
CA LEU A 131 -12.67 2.48 -15.38
C LEU A 131 -12.32 1.03 -15.06
N TYR A 132 -11.15 0.62 -15.53
CA TYR A 132 -10.52 -0.65 -15.20
C TYR A 132 -9.26 -0.42 -14.38
N GLU A 133 -8.96 -1.35 -13.49
CA GLU A 133 -7.70 -1.38 -12.77
C GLU A 133 -6.98 -2.69 -13.03
N THR A 134 -5.66 -2.61 -13.12
CA THR A 134 -4.80 -3.77 -13.29
C THR A 134 -3.87 -3.89 -12.08
N VAL A 135 -3.81 -5.06 -11.49
CA VAL A 135 -2.98 -5.36 -10.30
C VAL A 135 -2.09 -6.56 -10.54
N LEU A 136 -0.94 -6.58 -9.86
CA LEU A 136 -0.06 -7.73 -9.67
C LEU A 136 -0.30 -8.35 -8.32
N THR A 137 -0.32 -9.67 -8.23
CA THR A 137 -0.46 -10.37 -6.95
C THR A 137 0.12 -11.78 -7.00
N ASN A 138 0.64 -12.29 -5.88
CA ASN A 138 0.98 -13.69 -5.66
C ASN A 138 -0.06 -14.42 -4.80
N LEU A 139 -1.22 -13.78 -4.54
CA LEU A 139 -2.34 -14.43 -3.88
C LEU A 139 -2.95 -15.51 -4.77
N ASP A 140 -3.40 -16.59 -4.18
CA ASP A 140 -4.03 -17.71 -4.88
C ASP A 140 -5.35 -17.31 -5.56
N LYS A 141 -5.60 -17.83 -6.77
CA LYS A 141 -6.77 -17.46 -7.59
C LYS A 141 -8.06 -17.99 -6.99
N ASP A 142 -8.06 -19.19 -6.46
CA ASP A 142 -9.27 -19.85 -5.98
C ASP A 142 -9.74 -19.23 -4.65
N VAL A 143 -8.79 -18.73 -3.84
CA VAL A 143 -9.07 -18.06 -2.57
C VAL A 143 -9.37 -16.56 -2.77
N TYR A 144 -8.73 -15.94 -3.75
CA TYR A 144 -8.83 -14.49 -4.02
C TYR A 144 -9.20 -14.22 -5.49
N PRO A 145 -10.46 -14.42 -5.88
CA PRO A 145 -10.97 -14.03 -7.20
C PRO A 145 -10.91 -12.50 -7.42
N PRO A 146 -11.09 -12.01 -8.65
CA PRO A 146 -10.95 -10.58 -9.00
C PRO A 146 -11.78 -9.65 -8.12
N GLU A 147 -13.00 -10.03 -7.74
CA GLU A 147 -13.91 -9.24 -6.89
C GLU A 147 -13.30 -9.01 -5.50
N LYS A 148 -12.73 -10.06 -4.92
CA LYS A 148 -12.08 -10.00 -3.60
C LYS A 148 -10.79 -9.18 -3.66
N LEU A 149 -10.03 -9.28 -4.77
CA LEU A 149 -8.85 -8.42 -4.97
C LEU A 149 -9.23 -6.95 -5.09
N ARG A 150 -10.34 -6.64 -5.75
CA ARG A 150 -10.89 -5.27 -5.83
C ARG A 150 -11.21 -4.72 -4.45
N GLU A 151 -11.86 -5.51 -3.59
CA GLU A 151 -12.16 -5.11 -2.20
C GLU A 151 -10.87 -4.90 -1.38
N LEU A 152 -9.93 -5.83 -1.47
CA LEU A 152 -8.64 -5.72 -0.78
C LEU A 152 -7.86 -4.50 -1.25
N TYR A 153 -7.82 -4.24 -2.56
CA TYR A 153 -7.11 -3.08 -3.09
C TYR A 153 -7.78 -1.76 -2.68
N ALA A 154 -9.10 -1.74 -2.58
CA ALA A 154 -9.84 -0.57 -2.10
C ALA A 154 -9.46 -0.18 -0.66
N SER A 155 -9.04 -1.14 0.18
CA SER A 155 -8.57 -0.87 1.55
C SER A 155 -7.33 0.02 1.60
N ARG A 156 -6.52 0.09 0.52
CA ARG A 156 -5.37 1.00 0.37
C ARG A 156 -5.73 2.47 0.64
N TRP A 157 -6.95 2.88 0.31
CA TRP A 157 -7.42 4.25 0.60
C TRP A 157 -7.42 4.60 2.09
N GLY A 158 -7.38 3.60 2.97
CA GLY A 158 -7.25 3.80 4.41
C GLY A 158 -6.01 4.62 4.76
N ILE A 159 -4.87 4.44 4.07
CA ILE A 159 -3.63 5.16 4.36
C ILE A 159 -3.75 6.67 4.06
N GLU A 160 -4.51 7.06 3.02
CA GLU A 160 -4.76 8.47 2.70
C GLU A 160 -5.60 9.14 3.79
N THR A 161 -6.56 8.42 4.35
CA THR A 161 -7.36 8.86 5.50
C THR A 161 -6.49 8.98 6.75
N SER A 162 -5.64 7.99 7.02
CA SER A 162 -4.68 7.99 8.14
C SER A 162 -3.75 9.20 8.10
N PHE A 163 -3.16 9.50 6.94
CA PHE A 163 -2.33 10.70 6.79
C PHE A 163 -3.11 12.01 7.00
N ARG A 164 -4.37 12.06 6.56
CA ARG A 164 -5.23 13.22 6.80
C ARG A 164 -5.50 13.38 8.29
N ASP A 165 -5.82 12.29 8.96
CA ASP A 165 -6.16 12.31 10.39
C ASP A 165 -4.93 12.61 11.25
N LEU A 166 -3.75 12.09 10.90
CA LEU A 166 -2.48 12.49 11.51
C LEU A 166 -2.20 13.98 11.35
N LYS A 167 -2.34 14.51 10.14
CA LYS A 167 -2.03 15.92 9.84
C LYS A 167 -2.99 16.89 10.53
N TYR A 168 -4.27 16.63 10.43
CA TYR A 168 -5.29 17.63 10.81
C TYR A 168 -6.00 17.30 12.13
N THR A 169 -6.31 16.05 12.40
CA THR A 169 -7.02 15.66 13.63
C THR A 169 -6.07 15.54 14.81
N VAL A 170 -4.92 14.90 14.60
CA VAL A 170 -3.89 14.76 15.64
C VAL A 170 -3.00 15.99 15.72
N GLY A 171 -2.79 16.70 14.59
CA GLY A 171 -2.08 17.99 14.57
C GLY A 171 -0.59 17.87 14.22
N MET A 172 -0.18 16.85 13.46
CA MET A 172 1.23 16.62 13.09
C MET A 172 1.79 17.68 12.10
N LEU A 173 1.01 18.67 11.66
CA LEU A 173 1.51 19.78 10.84
C LEU A 173 2.12 20.90 11.68
N ASP A 174 1.74 21.02 12.96
CA ASP A 174 2.10 22.12 13.83
C ASP A 174 3.11 21.65 14.88
N PHE A 175 4.33 22.15 14.82
CA PHE A 175 5.37 21.87 15.80
C PHE A 175 5.59 23.06 16.74
N HIS A 176 5.84 22.78 18.02
CA HIS A 176 6.09 23.81 19.05
C HIS A 176 7.57 24.17 19.12
N SER A 177 8.46 23.26 18.75
CA SER A 177 9.89 23.45 18.84
C SER A 177 10.57 23.48 17.48
N LYS A 178 11.70 24.20 17.41
CA LYS A 178 12.61 24.22 16.25
C LYS A 178 13.79 23.25 16.41
N LYS A 179 14.00 22.70 17.63
CA LYS A 179 15.09 21.74 17.89
C LYS A 179 14.71 20.36 17.37
N VAL A 180 15.62 19.74 16.61
CA VAL A 180 15.39 18.44 15.96
C VAL A 180 14.94 17.37 16.95
N MET A 181 15.59 17.25 18.11
CA MET A 181 15.20 16.28 19.14
C MET A 181 13.76 16.49 19.63
N CYS A 182 13.34 17.73 19.84
CA CYS A 182 11.99 18.04 20.30
C CYS A 182 10.97 17.77 19.19
N ILE A 183 11.32 18.05 17.93
CA ILE A 183 10.46 17.70 16.77
C ILE A 183 10.26 16.19 16.70
N HIS A 184 11.31 15.38 16.89
CA HIS A 184 11.18 13.92 16.94
C HIS A 184 10.26 13.48 18.08
N GLN A 185 10.38 14.07 19.27
CA GLN A 185 9.50 13.77 20.40
C GLN A 185 8.04 14.10 20.08
N GLU A 186 7.78 15.25 19.45
CA GLU A 186 6.42 15.63 19.03
C GLU A 186 5.88 14.66 17.97
N ILE A 187 6.69 14.25 16.99
CA ILE A 187 6.29 13.25 15.98
C ILE A 187 5.88 11.93 16.65
N TYR A 188 6.72 11.40 17.55
CA TYR A 188 6.41 10.16 18.26
C TYR A 188 5.17 10.30 19.14
N ALA A 189 5.00 11.42 19.83
CA ALA A 189 3.81 11.67 20.63
C ALA A 189 2.53 11.68 19.79
N HIS A 190 2.55 12.29 18.60
CA HIS A 190 1.44 12.28 17.66
C HIS A 190 1.15 10.89 17.11
N LEU A 191 2.19 10.10 16.78
CA LEU A 191 2.02 8.72 16.31
C LEU A 191 1.45 7.82 17.41
N ILE A 192 1.91 7.94 18.64
CA ILE A 192 1.38 7.19 19.80
C ILE A 192 -0.10 7.53 19.99
N MET A 193 -0.45 8.82 19.98
CA MET A 193 -1.84 9.26 20.11
C MET A 193 -2.72 8.75 18.98
N TYR A 194 -2.22 8.79 17.74
CA TYR A 194 -2.91 8.26 16.58
C TYR A 194 -3.18 6.76 16.73
N ASN A 195 -2.13 5.97 17.02
CA ASN A 195 -2.24 4.52 17.17
C ASN A 195 -3.19 4.12 18.32
N PHE A 196 -3.14 4.87 19.42
CA PHE A 196 -4.04 4.63 20.55
C PHE A 196 -5.51 4.90 20.16
N ALA A 197 -5.77 6.03 19.49
CA ALA A 197 -7.12 6.35 19.02
C ALA A 197 -7.64 5.34 17.99
N GLU A 198 -6.79 4.88 17.05
CA GLU A 198 -7.14 3.83 16.08
C GLU A 198 -7.41 2.49 16.76
N MET A 199 -6.59 2.10 17.73
CA MET A 199 -6.81 0.88 18.51
C MET A 199 -8.17 0.91 19.21
N ILE A 200 -8.52 2.01 19.89
CA ILE A 200 -9.82 2.15 20.55
C ILE A 200 -10.96 2.11 19.52
N THR A 201 -10.86 2.87 18.42
CA THR A 201 -11.92 2.91 17.40
C THR A 201 -12.13 1.57 16.71
N SER A 202 -11.09 0.76 16.53
CA SER A 202 -11.17 -0.57 15.92
C SER A 202 -11.90 -1.59 16.80
N HIS A 203 -11.90 -1.41 18.12
CA HIS A 203 -12.60 -2.30 19.06
C HIS A 203 -14.04 -1.87 19.36
N ILE A 204 -14.46 -0.69 18.92
CA ILE A 204 -15.81 -0.22 19.19
C ILE A 204 -16.83 -0.99 18.34
N VAL A 205 -17.73 -1.67 19.01
CA VAL A 205 -18.86 -2.36 18.37
C VAL A 205 -19.95 -1.35 18.04
N ILE A 206 -20.20 -1.14 16.75
CA ILE A 206 -21.33 -0.33 16.27
C ILE A 206 -22.49 -1.24 15.97
N GLU A 207 -23.61 -1.06 16.69
CA GLU A 207 -24.82 -1.83 16.46
C GLU A 207 -25.32 -1.68 15.02
N LYS A 208 -25.50 -2.81 14.35
CA LYS A 208 -26.09 -2.89 13.00
C LYS A 208 -27.61 -2.66 13.14
N LYS A 209 -28.05 -1.41 13.08
CA LYS A 209 -29.45 -1.06 12.92
C LYS A 209 -29.81 -1.03 11.43
N GLN A 210 -31.08 -1.20 11.07
CA GLN A 210 -31.54 -0.99 9.70
C GLN A 210 -31.36 0.49 9.32
N ARG A 211 -30.22 0.81 8.69
CA ARG A 211 -29.86 2.16 8.28
C ARG A 211 -29.43 2.15 6.81
N LYS A 212 -29.65 3.27 6.12
CA LYS A 212 -29.31 3.44 4.70
C LYS A 212 -27.81 3.27 4.41
N TYR A 213 -26.93 3.56 5.38
CA TYR A 213 -25.47 3.55 5.22
C TYR A 213 -24.81 2.69 6.29
N THR A 214 -23.61 2.20 6.00
CA THR A 214 -22.68 1.70 7.01
C THR A 214 -22.15 2.86 7.84
N TYR A 215 -21.88 2.66 9.11
CA TYR A 215 -21.38 3.70 10.00
C TYR A 215 -20.04 3.27 10.60
N LYS A 216 -19.20 4.26 10.87
CA LYS A 216 -17.94 4.08 11.58
C LYS A 216 -17.83 5.10 12.73
N ALA A 217 -16.97 4.81 13.71
CA ALA A 217 -16.67 5.75 14.78
C ALA A 217 -16.10 7.06 14.21
N ASN A 218 -16.41 8.18 14.85
CA ASN A 218 -15.86 9.47 14.49
C ASN A 218 -14.45 9.59 15.08
N PHE A 219 -13.42 9.47 14.25
CA PHE A 219 -12.02 9.50 14.68
C PHE A 219 -11.64 10.82 15.40
N SER A 220 -12.20 11.95 14.99
CA SER A 220 -11.92 13.23 15.65
C SER A 220 -12.43 13.26 17.12
N ILE A 221 -13.61 12.69 17.36
CA ILE A 221 -14.14 12.52 18.73
C ILE A 221 -13.29 11.52 19.50
N ALA A 222 -12.92 10.38 18.87
CA ALA A 222 -12.07 9.39 19.50
C ALA A 222 -10.72 9.99 19.92
N ALA A 223 -10.03 10.70 19.04
CA ALA A 223 -8.76 11.36 19.34
C ALA A 223 -8.90 12.39 20.47
N HIS A 224 -10.01 13.17 20.50
CA HIS A 224 -10.27 14.10 21.58
C HIS A 224 -10.49 13.38 22.92
N MET A 225 -11.29 12.33 22.95
CA MET A 225 -11.56 11.54 24.15
C MET A 225 -10.30 10.83 24.66
N CYS A 226 -9.45 10.31 23.76
CA CYS A 226 -8.15 9.75 24.10
C CYS A 226 -7.23 10.78 24.77
N ARG A 227 -7.21 12.04 24.29
CA ARG A 227 -6.46 13.13 24.93
C ARG A 227 -6.98 13.43 26.35
N LEU A 228 -8.30 13.41 26.55
CA LEU A 228 -8.89 13.59 27.89
C LEU A 228 -8.51 12.44 28.83
N PHE A 229 -8.51 11.21 28.32
CA PHE A 229 -8.09 10.04 29.07
C PHE A 229 -6.63 10.16 29.54
N TYR A 230 -5.69 10.48 28.64
CA TYR A 230 -4.29 10.70 29.01
C TYR A 230 -4.08 11.83 30.03
N ARG A 231 -4.98 12.81 30.07
CA ARG A 231 -4.96 13.89 31.06
C ARG A 231 -5.67 13.54 32.38
N GLY A 232 -6.13 12.28 32.54
CA GLY A 232 -6.90 11.86 33.72
C GLY A 232 -8.30 12.48 33.83
N LYS A 233 -8.81 13.10 32.75
CA LYS A 233 -10.13 13.76 32.71
C LYS A 233 -11.25 12.87 32.18
N ALA A 234 -10.96 11.65 31.75
CA ALA A 234 -11.92 10.65 31.31
C ALA A 234 -11.50 9.26 31.80
N THR A 235 -12.48 8.39 32.07
CA THR A 235 -12.25 6.99 32.48
C THR A 235 -12.62 6.03 31.36
N SER A 236 -12.03 4.84 31.36
CA SER A 236 -12.17 3.83 30.29
C SER A 236 -13.63 3.51 29.92
N PRO A 237 -14.55 3.18 30.83
CA PRO A 237 -15.93 2.84 30.46
C PRO A 237 -16.67 3.99 29.75
N ASN A 238 -16.38 5.23 30.13
CA ASN A 238 -17.00 6.41 29.54
C ASN A 238 -16.42 6.71 28.15
N LEU A 239 -15.12 6.46 27.95
CA LEU A 239 -14.43 6.71 26.68
C LEU A 239 -15.07 5.93 25.52
N GLU A 240 -15.18 4.62 25.64
CA GLU A 240 -15.74 3.75 24.59
C GLU A 240 -17.22 4.06 24.36
N THR A 241 -18.00 4.26 25.44
CA THR A 241 -19.42 4.60 25.36
C THR A 241 -19.66 5.92 24.61
N ILE A 242 -18.86 6.94 24.88
CA ILE A 242 -18.98 8.24 24.20
C ILE A 242 -18.61 8.08 22.71
N ILE A 243 -17.52 7.41 22.40
CA ILE A 243 -17.10 7.21 21.01
C ILE A 243 -18.14 6.40 20.23
N ALA A 244 -18.73 5.34 20.84
CA ALA A 244 -19.76 4.51 20.21
C ALA A 244 -21.05 5.29 19.88
N ARG A 245 -21.35 6.37 20.63
CA ARG A 245 -22.50 7.26 20.35
C ARG A 245 -22.24 8.21 19.19
N HIS A 246 -20.97 8.56 18.93
CA HIS A 246 -20.58 9.51 17.90
C HIS A 246 -20.09 8.79 16.64
N ILE A 247 -21.03 8.35 15.81
CA ILE A 247 -20.75 7.63 14.57
C ILE A 247 -21.03 8.49 13.34
N ILE A 248 -20.28 8.26 12.27
CA ILE A 248 -20.43 8.95 10.99
C ILE A 248 -20.77 7.96 9.87
N PRO A 249 -21.63 8.33 8.89
CA PRO A 249 -21.97 7.46 7.77
C PRO A 249 -20.78 7.33 6.81
N VAL A 250 -20.52 6.10 6.37
CA VAL A 250 -19.61 5.80 5.26
C VAL A 250 -20.41 5.92 3.97
N ARG A 251 -20.07 6.90 3.13
CA ARG A 251 -20.73 7.16 1.85
C ARG A 251 -19.77 6.80 0.73
N ASN A 252 -19.94 5.64 0.12
CA ASN A 252 -19.06 5.11 -0.91
C ASN A 252 -19.11 5.91 -2.22
N ASP A 253 -20.26 6.54 -2.52
CA ASP A 253 -20.53 7.18 -3.82
C ASP A 253 -20.21 8.68 -3.86
N ARG A 254 -19.58 9.23 -2.81
CA ARG A 254 -19.29 10.65 -2.76
C ARG A 254 -17.96 10.98 -3.46
N HIS A 255 -17.97 11.09 -4.77
CA HIS A 255 -16.84 11.61 -5.54
C HIS A 255 -16.86 13.14 -5.58
N ARG A 256 -15.82 13.79 -5.05
CA ARG A 256 -15.54 15.21 -5.32
C ARG A 256 -14.49 15.29 -6.42
N LYS A 257 -14.77 16.03 -7.50
CA LYS A 257 -13.74 16.37 -8.48
C LYS A 257 -12.57 17.05 -7.75
N ARG A 258 -11.37 16.49 -7.86
CA ARG A 258 -10.16 17.13 -7.31
C ARG A 258 -9.90 18.41 -8.10
N ASN A 259 -9.79 19.52 -7.41
CA ASN A 259 -9.31 20.77 -8.02
C ASN A 259 -7.78 20.68 -8.12
N LEU A 260 -7.28 20.28 -9.30
CA LEU A 260 -5.84 20.06 -9.56
C LEU A 260 -5.05 21.38 -9.68
N THR A 261 -5.73 22.52 -9.73
CA THR A 261 -5.10 23.84 -9.92
C THR A 261 -4.60 24.47 -8.62
N ILE A 262 -5.05 24.00 -7.46
CA ILE A 262 -4.61 24.51 -6.17
C ILE A 262 -3.40 23.72 -5.71
N LYS A 263 -2.20 24.20 -6.03
CA LYS A 263 -0.96 23.81 -5.37
C LYS A 263 -0.91 24.49 -4.01
N VAL A 264 -1.56 23.92 -3.01
CA VAL A 264 -1.38 24.36 -1.63
C VAL A 264 -0.04 23.83 -1.18
N PHE A 265 0.90 24.71 -0.87
CA PHE A 265 2.16 24.36 -0.24
C PHE A 265 1.85 23.94 1.20
N HIS A 266 1.88 22.65 1.45
CA HIS A 266 1.76 22.10 2.80
C HIS A 266 3.17 21.95 3.40
N GLY A 267 3.74 23.06 3.83
CA GLY A 267 4.92 23.05 4.71
C GLY A 267 4.51 22.76 6.16
N PHE A 268 5.46 22.35 6.96
CA PHE A 268 5.28 22.31 8.40
C PHE A 268 5.21 23.74 8.96
N LEU A 269 4.22 24.00 9.80
CA LEU A 269 4.03 25.29 10.46
C LEU A 269 4.53 25.19 11.90
N TYR A 270 5.30 26.20 12.32
CA TYR A 270 5.63 26.38 13.72
C TYR A 270 4.55 27.25 14.36
N ARG A 271 4.00 26.80 15.48
CA ARG A 271 3.14 27.67 16.29
C ARG A 271 4.04 28.74 16.93
N VAL A 272 3.72 30.00 16.65
CA VAL A 272 4.25 31.13 17.41
C VAL A 272 3.56 31.08 18.76
N ALA A 273 4.33 31.03 19.83
CA ALA A 273 3.83 31.02 21.20
C ALA A 273 3.10 32.36 21.53
#